data_a8e4f47b9e73edd0bea15e4fcddd9a31
#
_entry.id   a8e4f47b9e73edd0bea15e4fcddd9a31
#
_cell.length_a   1.000
_cell.length_b   1.000
_cell.length_c   1.000
_cell.angle_alpha   90.00
_cell.angle_beta   90.00
_cell.angle_gamma   90.00
#
_symmetry.space_group_name_H-M   'P 1'
#
loop_
_entity.id
_entity.type
_entity.pdbx_description
1 polymer ?
#
loop_
_entity_poly.entity_id
_entity_poly.type
_entity_poly.pdbx_seq_one_letter_code
_entity_poly.pdbx_strand_id
1 'polypeptide(L)'
;TKTLKNATKLNKGAKVFLHPVKNPKLYGIATIKNKKIINLKEKPLITKSNLAVTGLYFFDKQVVKLSKTLKPSKRKELEIVDLLNKYRKKNALKAEFLGRGGAWLDAGSIDDYYDTTSFVSTIEKRQGFKIACLEEIALNNGWINKVVLNESIKFYGNCEYAKYLKNLL
;
A
#
# COMPACT_ATOMS: atom_id res chain seq x y z
N THR A 1 -6.68 -1.56 9.87
CA THR A 1 -6.13 -2.73 10.57
C THR A 1 -5.17 -2.32 11.68
N LYS A 2 -4.99 -3.16 12.75
CA LYS A 2 -4.10 -2.89 13.88
C LYS A 2 -2.65 -2.61 13.43
N THR A 3 -2.19 -3.34 12.42
CA THR A 3 -0.82 -3.19 11.86
C THR A 3 -0.60 -1.79 11.25
N LEU A 4 -1.56 -1.28 10.48
CA LEU A 4 -1.47 0.07 9.91
C LEU A 4 -1.52 1.15 10.99
N LYS A 5 -2.45 1.03 11.97
CA LYS A 5 -2.50 1.96 13.11
C LYS A 5 -1.18 1.98 13.91
N ASN A 6 -0.49 0.84 14.03
CA ASN A 6 0.83 0.78 14.65
C ASN A 6 1.93 1.39 13.77
N ALA A 7 1.78 1.34 12.44
CA ALA A 7 2.75 1.94 11.53
C ALA A 7 2.69 3.48 11.54
N THR A 8 1.49 4.07 11.73
CA THR A 8 1.35 5.54 11.85
C THR A 8 2.01 6.13 13.09
N LYS A 9 2.29 5.31 14.11
CA LYS A 9 3.02 5.74 15.33
C LYS A 9 4.53 5.83 15.16
N LEU A 10 5.02 5.80 13.91
CA LEU A 10 6.45 5.89 13.61
C LEU A 10 6.97 7.31 13.89
N ASN A 11 7.80 7.47 14.92
CA ASN A 11 8.40 8.77 15.27
C ASN A 11 9.77 8.99 14.60
N LYS A 12 10.50 7.91 14.28
CA LYS A 12 11.85 7.98 13.71
C LYS A 12 12.12 6.82 12.77
N GLY A 13 12.78 7.11 11.65
CA GLY A 13 13.16 6.13 10.65
C GLY A 13 12.10 5.92 9.58
N ALA A 14 12.10 4.74 8.98
CA ALA A 14 11.13 4.33 7.98
C ALA A 14 10.61 2.93 8.27
N LYS A 15 9.39 2.67 7.81
CA LYS A 15 8.76 1.36 7.85
C LYS A 15 8.20 1.04 6.47
N VAL A 16 8.43 -0.18 6.03
CA VAL A 16 7.98 -0.70 4.74
C VAL A 16 7.23 -2.00 4.94
N PHE A 17 6.20 -2.20 4.15
CA PHE A 17 5.45 -3.45 4.14
C PHE A 17 5.98 -4.37 3.05
N LEU A 18 6.10 -5.65 3.40
CA LEU A 18 6.60 -6.69 2.52
C LEU A 18 5.54 -7.75 2.28
N HIS A 19 5.51 -8.28 1.06
CA HIS A 19 4.64 -9.38 0.67
C HIS A 19 5.40 -10.38 -0.19
N PRO A 20 5.26 -11.71 0.03
CA PRO A 20 5.87 -12.70 -0.83
C PRO A 20 5.18 -12.73 -2.20
N VAL A 21 5.98 -12.76 -3.27
CA VAL A 21 5.51 -12.77 -4.66
C VAL A 21 6.06 -13.96 -5.44
N LYS A 22 5.35 -14.36 -6.50
CA LYS A 22 5.78 -15.43 -7.40
C LYS A 22 6.88 -14.96 -8.37
N ASN A 23 6.79 -13.73 -8.86
CA ASN A 23 7.74 -13.17 -9.82
C ASN A 23 8.50 -11.96 -9.23
N PRO A 24 9.58 -12.17 -8.47
CA PRO A 24 10.30 -11.10 -7.80
C PRO A 24 11.03 -10.13 -8.74
N LYS A 25 11.22 -10.48 -10.01
CA LYS A 25 11.92 -9.62 -10.99
C LYS A 25 11.15 -8.34 -11.33
N LEU A 26 9.85 -8.29 -11.02
CA LEU A 26 9.00 -7.15 -11.35
C LEU A 26 9.03 -6.04 -10.28
N TYR A 27 9.56 -6.34 -9.09
CA TYR A 27 9.39 -5.50 -7.90
C TYR A 27 10.72 -5.15 -7.22
N GLY A 28 10.68 -4.14 -6.38
CA GLY A 28 11.73 -3.93 -5.38
C GLY A 28 11.75 -5.09 -4.38
N ILE A 29 12.88 -5.75 -4.22
CA ILE A 29 13.00 -6.97 -3.39
C ILE A 29 13.85 -6.72 -2.16
N ALA A 30 13.29 -7.08 -1.00
CA ALA A 30 13.97 -7.06 0.28
C ALA A 30 14.55 -8.43 0.63
N THR A 31 15.78 -8.46 1.16
CA THR A 31 16.36 -9.64 1.80
C THR A 31 16.41 -9.41 3.30
N ILE A 32 15.88 -10.35 4.07
CA ILE A 32 15.83 -10.28 5.54
C ILE A 32 16.75 -11.33 6.14
N LYS A 33 17.48 -10.91 7.18
CA LYS A 33 18.23 -11.79 8.09
C LYS A 33 18.05 -11.27 9.52
N ASN A 34 17.77 -12.17 10.47
CA ASN A 34 17.56 -11.82 11.88
C ASN A 34 16.54 -10.67 12.08
N LYS A 35 15.40 -10.75 11.38
CA LYS A 35 14.32 -9.73 11.40
C LYS A 35 14.73 -8.34 10.88
N LYS A 36 15.92 -8.19 10.29
CA LYS A 36 16.40 -6.93 9.71
C LYS A 36 16.51 -7.02 8.21
N ILE A 37 16.17 -5.94 7.52
CA ILE A 37 16.42 -5.82 6.08
C ILE A 37 17.91 -5.61 5.87
N ILE A 38 18.58 -6.61 5.28
CA ILE A 38 20.00 -6.57 4.99
C ILE A 38 20.31 -6.08 3.58
N ASN A 39 19.35 -6.20 2.66
CA ASN A 39 19.50 -5.77 1.28
C ASN A 39 18.15 -5.36 0.67
N LEU A 40 18.19 -4.40 -0.24
CA LEU A 40 17.07 -3.96 -1.06
C LEU A 40 17.57 -3.73 -2.48
N LYS A 41 16.91 -4.34 -3.47
CA LYS A 41 17.24 -4.17 -4.90
C LYS A 41 15.97 -3.93 -5.69
N GLU A 42 15.98 -2.94 -6.57
CA GLU A 42 14.93 -2.71 -7.54
C GLU A 42 15.05 -3.70 -8.69
N LYS A 43 13.96 -4.38 -9.02
CA LYS A 43 13.79 -5.30 -10.13
C LYS A 43 15.03 -6.18 -10.41
N PRO A 44 15.48 -6.99 -9.43
CA PRO A 44 16.71 -7.75 -9.58
C PRO A 44 16.54 -8.89 -10.59
N LEU A 45 17.47 -9.04 -11.53
CA LEU A 45 17.47 -10.16 -12.48
C LEU A 45 17.64 -11.51 -11.77
N ILE A 46 18.46 -11.53 -10.71
CA ILE A 46 18.70 -12.71 -9.87
C ILE A 46 18.51 -12.36 -8.41
N THR A 47 17.69 -13.14 -7.72
CA THR A 47 17.44 -13.01 -6.29
C THR A 47 17.08 -14.35 -5.65
N LYS A 48 17.47 -14.53 -4.38
CA LYS A 48 17.06 -15.67 -3.55
C LYS A 48 15.84 -15.32 -2.67
N SER A 49 15.45 -14.06 -2.62
CA SER A 49 14.30 -13.59 -1.86
C SER A 49 13.13 -13.34 -2.78
N ASN A 50 11.93 -13.62 -2.31
CA ASN A 50 10.66 -13.30 -2.98
C ASN A 50 9.84 -12.24 -2.23
N LEU A 51 10.46 -11.51 -1.30
CA LEU A 51 9.78 -10.49 -0.51
C LEU A 51 9.75 -9.15 -1.25
N ALA A 52 8.65 -8.88 -1.92
CA ALA A 52 8.42 -7.62 -2.60
C ALA A 52 8.14 -6.49 -1.60
N VAL A 53 8.67 -5.33 -1.92
CA VAL A 53 8.35 -4.07 -1.26
C VAL A 53 7.02 -3.60 -1.83
N THR A 54 5.98 -3.58 -1.00
CA THR A 54 4.67 -3.07 -1.41
C THR A 54 4.69 -1.54 -1.51
N GLY A 55 3.76 -0.93 -2.21
CA GLY A 55 3.65 0.53 -2.31
C GLY A 55 3.27 1.26 -1.00
N LEU A 56 3.40 0.60 0.15
CA LEU A 56 2.97 1.14 1.44
C LEU A 56 4.18 1.48 2.32
N TYR A 57 4.40 2.78 2.53
CA TYR A 57 5.56 3.32 3.23
C TYR A 57 5.16 4.27 4.35
N PHE A 58 5.90 4.25 5.45
CA PHE A 58 5.83 5.24 6.52
C PHE A 58 7.23 5.79 6.77
N PHE A 59 7.34 7.10 6.78
CA PHE A 59 8.62 7.81 6.94
C PHE A 59 8.54 8.86 8.03
N ASP A 60 9.65 9.12 8.67
CA ASP A 60 9.82 10.31 9.50
C ASP A 60 10.08 11.58 8.64
N LYS A 61 10.18 12.73 9.30
CA LYS A 61 10.38 14.03 8.64
C LYS A 61 11.68 14.11 7.80
N GLN A 62 12.64 13.21 8.02
CA GLN A 62 13.91 13.20 7.27
C GLN A 62 13.70 12.77 5.81
N VAL A 63 12.57 12.16 5.47
CA VAL A 63 12.26 11.73 4.10
C VAL A 63 12.43 12.85 3.09
N VAL A 64 11.95 14.06 3.40
CA VAL A 64 12.06 15.24 2.51
C VAL A 64 13.53 15.61 2.22
N LYS A 65 14.39 15.56 3.24
CA LYS A 65 15.82 15.83 3.05
C LYS A 65 16.53 14.71 2.29
N LEU A 66 16.20 13.46 2.60
CA LEU A 66 16.82 12.30 1.96
C LEU A 66 16.38 12.13 0.51
N SER A 67 15.13 12.40 0.18
CA SER A 67 14.62 12.29 -1.20
C SER A 67 15.32 13.28 -2.15
N LYS A 68 15.59 14.51 -1.68
CA LYS A 68 16.35 15.51 -2.45
C LYS A 68 17.78 15.09 -2.79
N THR A 69 18.33 14.08 -2.14
CA THR A 69 19.68 13.56 -2.39
C THR A 69 19.69 12.30 -3.26
N LEU A 70 18.55 11.89 -3.77
CA LEU A 70 18.48 10.78 -4.73
C LEU A 70 19.05 11.19 -6.09
N LYS A 71 19.62 10.21 -6.77
CA LYS A 71 20.06 10.36 -8.15
C LYS A 71 19.29 9.37 -9.02
N PRO A 72 19.00 9.69 -10.27
CA PRO A 72 18.38 8.75 -11.19
C PRO A 72 19.17 7.44 -11.31
N SER A 73 18.47 6.34 -11.34
CA SER A 73 19.01 5.00 -11.56
C SER A 73 19.45 4.83 -13.03
N LYS A 74 19.97 3.64 -13.38
CA LYS A 74 20.24 3.26 -14.78
C LYS A 74 18.97 3.34 -15.67
N ARG A 75 17.80 3.25 -15.06
CA ARG A 75 16.48 3.40 -15.71
C ARG A 75 16.06 4.85 -15.91
N LYS A 76 16.90 5.82 -15.48
CA LYS A 76 16.62 7.26 -15.46
C LYS A 76 15.45 7.66 -14.54
N GLU A 77 15.15 6.84 -13.55
CA GLU A 77 14.07 7.03 -12.56
C GLU A 77 14.65 7.24 -11.16
N LEU A 78 13.97 8.04 -10.34
CA LEU A 78 14.26 8.15 -8.91
C LEU A 78 13.60 6.97 -8.18
N GLU A 79 14.40 6.02 -7.72
CA GLU A 79 13.90 4.78 -7.15
C GLU A 79 13.59 4.92 -5.66
N ILE A 80 12.39 4.48 -5.25
CA ILE A 80 12.02 4.42 -3.84
C ILE A 80 12.92 3.46 -3.05
N VAL A 81 13.40 2.40 -3.69
CA VAL A 81 14.35 1.45 -3.11
C VAL A 81 15.65 2.12 -2.70
N ASP A 82 16.12 3.13 -3.43
CA ASP A 82 17.32 3.89 -3.06
C ASP A 82 17.08 4.76 -1.83
N LEU A 83 15.89 5.35 -1.69
CA LEU A 83 15.49 6.05 -0.49
C LEU A 83 15.47 5.11 0.72
N LEU A 84 14.84 3.94 0.58
CA LEU A 84 14.80 2.92 1.63
C LEU A 84 16.20 2.45 2.01
N ASN A 85 17.12 2.30 1.04
CA ASN A 85 18.51 1.97 1.29
C ASN A 85 19.25 3.03 2.10
N LYS A 86 18.91 4.33 1.97
CA LYS A 86 19.46 5.38 2.84
C LYS A 86 19.05 5.18 4.30
N TYR A 87 17.79 4.82 4.55
CA TYR A 87 17.31 4.46 5.90
C TYR A 87 17.94 3.16 6.41
N ARG A 88 18.06 2.14 5.57
CA ARG A 88 18.70 0.86 5.91
C ARG A 88 20.16 1.07 6.36
N LYS A 89 20.94 1.84 5.62
CA LYS A 89 22.34 2.16 5.96
C LYS A 89 22.50 2.86 7.33
N LYS A 90 21.44 3.58 7.77
CA LYS A 90 21.38 4.22 9.09
C LYS A 90 20.77 3.31 10.17
N ASN A 91 20.54 2.03 9.90
CA ASN A 91 19.80 1.10 10.77
C ASN A 91 18.41 1.63 11.21
N ALA A 92 17.78 2.44 10.39
CA ALA A 92 16.51 3.12 10.66
C ALA A 92 15.35 2.62 9.79
N LEU A 93 15.49 1.47 9.09
CA LEU A 93 14.46 0.84 8.29
C LEU A 93 13.90 -0.38 8.98
N LYS A 94 12.59 -0.41 9.18
CA LYS A 94 11.85 -1.54 9.75
C LYS A 94 10.97 -2.19 8.69
N ALA A 95 10.84 -3.52 8.74
CA ALA A 95 9.93 -4.30 7.91
C ALA A 95 8.69 -4.69 8.71
N GLU A 96 7.54 -4.62 8.07
CA GLU A 96 6.29 -5.24 8.49
C GLU A 96 5.82 -6.19 7.38
N PHE A 97 5.04 -7.20 7.75
CA PHE A 97 4.50 -8.15 6.79
C PHE A 97 2.99 -7.97 6.68
N LEU A 98 2.48 -7.99 5.46
CA LEU A 98 1.07 -8.19 5.25
C LEU A 98 0.74 -9.62 5.67
N GLY A 99 -0.19 -9.76 6.62
CA GLY A 99 -0.62 -11.07 7.12
C GLY A 99 -1.29 -11.92 6.02
N ARG A 100 -1.46 -13.23 6.28
CA ARG A 100 -2.07 -14.17 5.32
C ARG A 100 -3.50 -13.81 4.90
N GLY A 101 -4.21 -13.03 5.70
CA GLY A 101 -5.55 -12.52 5.36
C GLY A 101 -5.55 -11.23 4.52
N GLY A 102 -4.36 -10.68 4.21
CA GLY A 102 -4.22 -9.51 3.33
C GLY A 102 -3.96 -9.93 1.89
N ALA A 103 -4.68 -9.35 0.94
CA ALA A 103 -4.36 -9.42 -0.47
C ALA A 103 -3.56 -8.16 -0.85
N TRP A 104 -2.44 -8.36 -1.52
CA TRP A 104 -1.70 -7.28 -2.16
C TRP A 104 -1.74 -7.52 -3.66
N LEU A 105 -2.29 -6.57 -4.37
CA LEU A 105 -2.49 -6.60 -5.81
C LEU A 105 -1.79 -5.38 -6.39
N ASP A 106 -0.96 -5.59 -7.38
CA ASP A 106 -0.36 -4.54 -8.19
C ASP A 106 -1.30 -4.22 -9.36
N ALA A 107 -1.24 -3.02 -9.88
CA ALA A 107 -1.98 -2.58 -11.07
C ALA A 107 -1.01 -1.93 -12.09
N GLY A 108 0.22 -2.43 -12.13
CA GLY A 108 1.29 -1.88 -12.94
C GLY A 108 1.26 -2.28 -14.43
N SER A 109 0.45 -3.28 -14.77
CA SER A 109 0.21 -3.69 -16.15
C SER A 109 -1.29 -3.78 -16.45
N ILE A 110 -1.66 -3.91 -17.72
CA ILE A 110 -3.06 -4.11 -18.12
C ILE A 110 -3.61 -5.41 -17.54
N ASP A 111 -2.82 -6.48 -17.55
CA ASP A 111 -3.21 -7.78 -17.00
C ASP A 111 -3.39 -7.71 -15.48
N ASP A 112 -2.45 -7.09 -14.76
CA ASP A 112 -2.56 -6.89 -13.30
C ASP A 112 -3.79 -6.03 -12.94
N TYR A 113 -4.09 -5.01 -13.75
CA TYR A 113 -5.28 -4.18 -13.55
C TYR A 113 -6.57 -4.99 -13.73
N TYR A 114 -6.63 -5.83 -14.76
CA TYR A 114 -7.77 -6.72 -15.00
C TYR A 114 -7.97 -7.70 -13.85
N ASP A 115 -6.91 -8.35 -13.40
CA ASP A 115 -6.93 -9.30 -12.29
C ASP A 115 -7.37 -8.61 -10.98
N THR A 116 -6.84 -7.41 -10.72
CA THR A 116 -7.23 -6.59 -9.56
C THR A 116 -8.70 -6.23 -9.59
N THR A 117 -9.20 -5.78 -10.74
CA THR A 117 -10.60 -5.41 -10.93
C THR A 117 -11.53 -6.62 -10.74
N SER A 118 -11.15 -7.76 -11.31
CA SER A 118 -11.89 -9.02 -11.18
C SER A 118 -11.95 -9.49 -9.73
N PHE A 119 -10.83 -9.41 -9.00
CA PHE A 119 -10.77 -9.75 -7.59
C PHE A 119 -11.67 -8.85 -6.75
N VAL A 120 -11.58 -7.53 -6.91
CA VAL A 120 -12.40 -6.54 -6.20
C VAL A 120 -13.88 -6.81 -6.48
N SER A 121 -14.27 -6.94 -7.75
CA SER A 121 -15.66 -7.22 -8.15
C SER A 121 -16.20 -8.50 -7.51
N THR A 122 -15.38 -9.56 -7.46
CA THR A 122 -15.79 -10.84 -6.86
C THR A 122 -16.02 -10.70 -5.36
N ILE A 123 -15.13 -10.02 -4.63
CA ILE A 123 -15.29 -9.80 -3.19
C ILE A 123 -16.53 -8.94 -2.90
N GLU A 124 -16.69 -7.82 -3.60
CA GLU A 124 -17.84 -6.93 -3.42
C GLU A 124 -19.18 -7.64 -3.66
N LYS A 125 -19.28 -8.41 -4.77
CA LYS A 125 -20.50 -9.16 -5.08
C LYS A 125 -20.83 -10.23 -4.05
N ARG A 126 -19.81 -10.91 -3.54
CA ARG A 126 -20.05 -12.01 -2.58
C ARG A 126 -20.33 -11.50 -1.17
N GLN A 127 -19.73 -10.41 -0.76
CA GLN A 127 -19.83 -9.92 0.61
C GLN A 127 -20.83 -8.77 0.78
N GLY A 128 -21.28 -8.15 -0.32
CA GLY A 128 -22.30 -7.10 -0.29
C GLY A 128 -21.79 -5.75 0.24
N PHE A 129 -20.47 -5.54 0.33
CA PHE A 129 -19.88 -4.26 0.70
C PHE A 129 -18.95 -3.72 -0.39
N LYS A 130 -18.66 -2.43 -0.36
CA LYS A 130 -17.72 -1.79 -1.27
C LYS A 130 -16.31 -1.74 -0.67
N ILE A 131 -15.31 -2.13 -1.46
CA ILE A 131 -13.90 -1.98 -1.07
C ILE A 131 -13.50 -0.51 -1.23
N ALA A 132 -12.84 0.03 -0.19
CA ALA A 132 -12.37 1.42 -0.15
C ALA A 132 -13.47 2.47 -0.37
N CYS A 133 -14.70 2.21 0.08
CA CYS A 133 -15.78 3.18 0.08
C CYS A 133 -15.44 4.32 1.03
N LEU A 134 -15.11 5.50 0.49
CA LEU A 134 -14.63 6.63 1.27
C LEU A 134 -15.67 7.16 2.23
N GLU A 135 -16.93 7.23 1.80
CA GLU A 135 -18.06 7.69 2.62
C GLU A 135 -18.33 6.76 3.80
N GLU A 136 -18.29 5.45 3.58
CA GLU A 136 -18.44 4.46 4.65
C GLU A 136 -17.28 4.56 5.66
N ILE A 137 -16.04 4.68 5.16
CA ILE A 137 -14.86 4.85 6.01
C ILE A 137 -14.98 6.14 6.83
N ALA A 138 -15.40 7.24 6.21
CA ALA A 138 -15.57 8.53 6.87
C ALA A 138 -16.68 8.50 7.91
N LEU A 139 -17.81 7.87 7.59
CA LEU A 139 -18.94 7.71 8.52
C LEU A 139 -18.53 6.87 9.74
N ASN A 140 -17.88 5.71 9.51
CA ASN A 140 -17.42 4.81 10.56
C ASN A 140 -16.35 5.42 11.49
N ASN A 141 -15.58 6.41 10.98
CA ASN A 141 -14.61 7.16 11.79
C ASN A 141 -15.19 8.45 12.40
N GLY A 142 -16.46 8.76 12.16
CA GLY A 142 -17.09 9.98 12.65
C GLY A 142 -16.60 11.26 11.98
N TRP A 143 -15.96 11.16 10.80
CA TRP A 143 -15.48 12.33 10.04
C TRP A 143 -16.60 13.01 9.27
N ILE A 144 -17.65 12.27 8.93
CA ILE A 144 -18.90 12.77 8.39
C ILE A 144 -20.07 12.23 9.21
N ASN A 145 -21.22 12.89 9.09
CA ASN A 145 -22.49 12.43 9.67
C ASN A 145 -23.46 11.97 8.58
N LYS A 146 -24.65 11.49 8.97
CA LYS A 146 -25.69 11.04 8.04
C LYS A 146 -26.20 12.15 7.11
N VAL A 147 -26.13 13.42 7.51
CA VAL A 147 -26.53 14.55 6.64
C VAL A 147 -25.59 14.65 5.45
N VAL A 148 -24.26 14.67 5.70
CA VAL A 148 -23.25 14.70 4.64
C VAL A 148 -23.31 13.43 3.77
N LEU A 149 -23.58 12.27 4.37
CA LEU A 149 -23.78 11.03 3.58
C LEU A 149 -24.97 11.16 2.63
N ASN A 150 -26.10 11.76 3.07
CA ASN A 150 -27.24 12.02 2.22
C ASN A 150 -26.90 12.98 1.05
N GLU A 151 -26.05 13.97 1.27
CA GLU A 151 -25.57 14.85 0.22
C GLU A 151 -24.73 14.07 -0.82
N SER A 152 -23.85 13.19 -0.38
CA SER A 152 -23.10 12.30 -1.26
C SER A 152 -24.03 11.41 -2.08
N ILE A 153 -25.07 10.82 -1.47
CA ILE A 153 -26.05 10.01 -2.18
C ILE A 153 -26.78 10.81 -3.28
N LYS A 154 -27.15 12.05 -2.97
CA LYS A 154 -27.77 12.95 -3.95
C LYS A 154 -26.80 13.29 -5.10
N PHE A 155 -25.53 13.56 -4.76
CA PHE A 155 -24.47 13.84 -5.73
C PHE A 155 -24.27 12.70 -6.74
N TYR A 156 -24.19 11.46 -6.25
CA TYR A 156 -24.02 10.28 -7.11
C TYR A 156 -25.29 9.90 -7.89
N GLY A 157 -26.45 10.36 -7.44
CA GLY A 157 -27.72 10.16 -8.13
C GLY A 157 -28.19 8.69 -8.17
N ASN A 158 -28.69 8.25 -9.33
CA ASN A 158 -29.25 6.90 -9.47
C ASN A 158 -28.22 5.90 -10.02
N CYS A 159 -27.27 5.47 -9.18
CA CYS A 159 -26.28 4.45 -9.52
C CYS A 159 -26.15 3.41 -8.41
N GLU A 160 -25.47 2.29 -8.72
CA GLU A 160 -25.27 1.19 -7.76
C GLU A 160 -24.47 1.65 -6.51
N TYR A 161 -23.55 2.59 -6.67
CA TYR A 161 -22.79 3.13 -5.55
C TYR A 161 -23.69 3.93 -4.59
N ALA A 162 -24.56 4.80 -5.13
CA ALA A 162 -25.54 5.53 -4.33
C ALA A 162 -26.54 4.61 -3.62
N LYS A 163 -26.95 3.53 -4.27
CA LYS A 163 -27.81 2.50 -3.64
C LYS A 163 -27.09 1.85 -2.45
N TYR A 164 -25.81 1.53 -2.61
CA TYR A 164 -24.99 1.02 -1.51
C TYR A 164 -24.92 2.00 -0.34
N LEU A 165 -24.62 3.29 -0.59
CA LEU A 165 -24.55 4.31 0.44
C LEU A 165 -25.89 4.48 1.19
N LYS A 166 -27.03 4.33 0.52
CA LYS A 166 -28.35 4.36 1.16
C LYS A 166 -28.50 3.29 2.25
N ASN A 167 -27.90 2.12 2.05
CA ASN A 167 -27.96 1.03 3.03
C ASN A 167 -27.13 1.30 4.31
N LEU A 168 -26.31 2.38 4.33
CA LEU A 168 -25.52 2.80 5.49
C LEU A 168 -26.25 3.80 6.39
N LEU A 169 -27.42 4.33 5.94
CA LEU A 169 -28.24 5.27 6.71
C LEU A 169 -29.04 4.57 7.80
#